data_31e3b8dec28d24786c6df3350470c37f
#
_entry.id   31e3b8dec28d24786c6df3350470c37f
#
_cell.length_a   1.000
_cell.length_b   1.000
_cell.length_c   1.000
_cell.angle_alpha   90.00
_cell.angle_beta   90.00
_cell.angle_gamma   90.00
#
_symmetry.space_group_name_H-M   'P 1'
#
loop_
_entity.id
_entity.type
_entity.pdbx_description
1 polymer ?
#
loop_
_entity_poly.entity_id
_entity_poly.type
_entity_poly.pdbx_seq_one_letter_code
_entity_poly.pdbx_strand_id
1 'polypeptide(L)'
;MRQKLEKWWKRIIAVGLVISLLSVGFVIYPKQQKIVLTFGMFAGNQWGVPDDNCYQMIDQVIKEFEKEYPNVKVKYTSGILKEDYSEWLSNQALNGALPDVFMVLPEDFTTFASIGILKNLETMLKADASLKKDAFYQGCYDAGTYKGNQYALPYESVPSL
;
A
#
# COMPACT_ATOMS: atom_id res chain seq x y z
N MET A 1 -61.66 23.99 13.36
CA MET A 1 -61.22 22.64 12.95
C MET A 1 -60.16 22.66 11.80
N ARG A 2 -60.36 23.44 10.73
CA ARG A 2 -59.42 23.57 9.57
C ARG A 2 -57.98 23.97 9.96
N GLN A 3 -57.76 24.94 10.82
CA GLN A 3 -56.39 25.40 11.19
C GLN A 3 -55.55 24.36 11.92
N LYS A 4 -56.18 23.45 12.71
CA LYS A 4 -55.43 22.34 13.36
C LYS A 4 -55.01 21.29 12.34
N LEU A 5 -55.80 21.00 11.32
CA LEU A 5 -55.48 20.07 10.27
C LEU A 5 -54.30 20.59 9.39
N GLU A 6 -54.28 21.87 9.06
CA GLU A 6 -53.19 22.46 8.29
C GLU A 6 -51.84 22.45 9.02
N LYS A 7 -51.84 22.69 10.33
CA LYS A 7 -50.63 22.59 11.14
C LYS A 7 -50.13 21.16 11.25
N TRP A 8 -51.03 20.20 11.33
CA TRP A 8 -50.68 18.77 11.43
C TRP A 8 -50.11 18.26 10.09
N TRP A 9 -50.72 18.65 8.96
CA TRP A 9 -50.27 18.29 7.61
C TRP A 9 -48.87 18.88 7.30
N LYS A 10 -48.60 20.11 7.66
CA LYS A 10 -47.27 20.73 7.51
C LYS A 10 -46.19 20.00 8.32
N ARG A 11 -46.53 19.50 9.52
CA ARG A 11 -45.59 18.68 10.33
C ARG A 11 -45.29 17.33 9.66
N ILE A 12 -46.25 16.66 9.09
CA ILE A 12 -46.07 15.38 8.38
C ILE A 12 -45.17 15.59 7.16
N ILE A 13 -45.38 16.64 6.39
CA ILE A 13 -44.54 16.96 5.23
C ILE A 13 -43.10 17.27 5.68
N ALA A 14 -42.91 18.03 6.74
CA ALA A 14 -41.59 18.34 7.26
C ALA A 14 -40.85 17.08 7.76
N VAL A 15 -41.53 16.18 8.46
CA VAL A 15 -40.95 14.90 8.90
C VAL A 15 -40.61 14.01 7.70
N GLY A 16 -41.49 13.94 6.69
CA GLY A 16 -41.25 13.20 5.48
C GLY A 16 -40.03 13.72 4.67
N LEU A 17 -39.84 15.04 4.60
CA LEU A 17 -38.69 15.67 3.99
C LEU A 17 -37.38 15.37 4.74
N VAL A 18 -37.40 15.40 6.09
CA VAL A 18 -36.24 15.05 6.90
C VAL A 18 -35.85 13.58 6.72
N ILE A 19 -36.83 12.67 6.72
CA ILE A 19 -36.59 11.23 6.49
C ILE A 19 -36.04 11.00 5.08
N SER A 20 -36.57 11.69 4.06
CA SER A 20 -36.07 11.63 2.69
C SER A 20 -34.63 12.13 2.56
N LEU A 21 -34.27 13.24 3.22
CA LEU A 21 -32.91 13.76 3.26
C LEU A 21 -31.93 12.81 3.98
N LEU A 22 -32.37 12.17 5.05
CA LEU A 22 -31.57 11.18 5.78
C LEU A 22 -31.37 9.90 4.95
N SER A 23 -32.36 9.44 4.19
CA SER A 23 -32.26 8.27 3.32
C SER A 23 -31.35 8.51 2.13
N VAL A 24 -31.37 9.72 1.55
CA VAL A 24 -30.44 10.11 0.45
C VAL A 24 -29.00 10.16 0.96
N GLY A 25 -28.76 10.67 2.18
CA GLY A 25 -27.44 10.66 2.80
C GLY A 25 -26.88 9.25 3.00
N PHE A 26 -27.75 8.27 3.30
CA PHE A 26 -27.32 6.87 3.50
C PHE A 26 -26.99 6.13 2.20
N VAL A 27 -27.55 6.55 1.07
CA VAL A 27 -27.32 5.95 -0.26
C VAL A 27 -26.07 6.53 -0.94
N ILE A 28 -25.66 7.76 -0.59
CA ILE A 28 -24.55 8.47 -1.25
C ILE A 28 -23.19 8.17 -0.62
N TYR A 29 -23.13 7.59 0.58
CA TYR A 29 -21.86 7.14 1.15
C TYR A 29 -21.52 5.74 0.59
N PRO A 30 -20.65 5.62 -0.43
CA PRO A 30 -20.18 4.32 -0.88
C PRO A 30 -19.46 3.68 0.32
N LYS A 31 -19.92 2.51 0.71
CA LYS A 31 -19.25 1.69 1.72
C LYS A 31 -17.83 1.48 1.20
N GLN A 32 -16.84 2.16 1.78
CA GLN A 32 -15.46 2.03 1.37
C GLN A 32 -15.08 0.54 1.43
N GLN A 33 -14.78 -0.04 0.29
CA GLN A 33 -14.33 -1.43 0.22
C GLN A 33 -13.04 -1.55 1.02
N LYS A 34 -12.99 -2.52 1.91
CA LYS A 34 -11.76 -2.84 2.62
C LYS A 34 -10.79 -3.48 1.63
N ILE A 35 -9.64 -2.86 1.48
CA ILE A 35 -8.52 -3.34 0.66
C ILE A 35 -7.54 -4.04 1.59
N VAL A 36 -7.09 -5.22 1.23
CA VAL A 36 -5.99 -5.90 1.91
C VAL A 36 -4.81 -5.90 0.96
N LEU A 37 -3.72 -5.25 1.38
CA LEU A 37 -2.43 -5.28 0.69
C LEU A 37 -1.54 -6.32 1.36
N THR A 38 -0.87 -7.12 0.55
CA THR A 38 0.13 -8.08 1.01
C THR A 38 1.53 -7.53 0.79
N PHE A 39 2.38 -7.64 1.82
CA PHE A 39 3.75 -7.16 1.79
C PHE A 39 4.72 -8.32 2.02
N GLY A 40 5.66 -8.52 1.09
CA GLY A 40 6.71 -9.52 1.16
C GLY A 40 8.01 -8.90 1.67
N MET A 41 8.56 -9.45 2.75
CA MET A 41 9.83 -9.02 3.33
C MET A 41 10.61 -10.21 3.91
N PHE A 42 11.92 -10.06 4.02
CA PHE A 42 12.75 -10.99 4.77
C PHE A 42 12.98 -10.49 6.20
N ALA A 43 13.29 -11.42 7.10
CA ALA A 43 13.67 -11.13 8.48
C ALA A 43 15.11 -10.65 8.55
N GLY A 44 15.39 -9.68 9.42
CA GLY A 44 16.74 -9.17 9.67
C GLY A 44 17.10 -7.97 8.81
N ASN A 45 18.37 -7.62 8.87
CA ASN A 45 18.96 -6.54 8.09
C ASN A 45 19.64 -7.08 6.81
N GLN A 46 20.17 -6.20 5.98
CA GLN A 46 20.91 -6.59 4.76
C GLN A 46 22.15 -7.48 5.02
N TRP A 47 22.65 -7.56 6.24
CA TRP A 47 23.77 -8.42 6.66
C TRP A 47 23.32 -9.83 7.06
N GLY A 48 22.02 -10.15 6.97
CA GLY A 48 21.48 -11.44 7.36
C GLY A 48 21.42 -11.66 8.87
N VAL A 49 21.59 -10.62 9.68
CA VAL A 49 21.49 -10.73 11.14
C VAL A 49 20.01 -10.62 11.52
N PRO A 50 19.41 -11.64 12.14
CA PRO A 50 18.06 -11.56 12.66
C PRO A 50 17.96 -10.40 13.65
N ASP A 51 17.08 -9.46 13.37
CA ASP A 51 16.84 -8.31 14.24
C ASP A 51 15.33 -8.16 14.46
N ASP A 52 14.89 -8.39 15.68
CA ASP A 52 13.48 -8.20 16.07
C ASP A 52 13.01 -6.75 15.88
N ASN A 53 13.94 -5.79 15.84
CA ASN A 53 13.61 -4.38 15.62
C ASN A 53 13.10 -4.13 14.18
N CYS A 54 13.46 -4.94 13.19
CA CYS A 54 12.96 -4.77 11.81
C CYS A 54 11.43 -4.89 11.76
N TYR A 55 10.85 -5.82 12.53
CA TYR A 55 9.40 -5.97 12.61
C TYR A 55 8.75 -4.80 13.33
N GLN A 56 9.34 -4.30 14.41
CA GLN A 56 8.81 -3.15 15.13
C GLN A 56 8.76 -1.89 14.25
N MET A 57 9.79 -1.66 13.46
CA MET A 57 9.81 -0.54 12.49
C MET A 57 8.73 -0.71 11.43
N ILE A 58 8.61 -1.89 10.83
CA ILE A 58 7.60 -2.18 9.80
C ILE A 58 6.18 -2.07 10.39
N ASP A 59 5.94 -2.62 11.57
CA ASP A 59 4.65 -2.53 12.25
C ASP A 59 4.26 -1.07 12.53
N GLN A 60 5.23 -0.23 12.90
CA GLN A 60 4.98 1.19 13.11
C GLN A 60 4.63 1.91 11.80
N VAL A 61 5.37 1.64 10.72
CA VAL A 61 5.09 2.22 9.39
C VAL A 61 3.72 1.77 8.90
N ILE A 62 3.39 0.48 9.01
CA ILE A 62 2.07 -0.04 8.64
C ILE A 62 0.97 0.63 9.45
N LYS A 63 1.16 0.79 10.76
CA LYS A 63 0.18 1.44 11.64
C LYS A 63 -0.09 2.89 11.23
N GLU A 64 0.95 3.67 10.90
CA GLU A 64 0.77 5.05 10.44
C GLU A 64 0.11 5.08 9.04
N PHE A 65 0.48 4.19 8.14
CA PHE A 65 -0.14 4.05 6.82
C PHE A 65 -1.65 3.71 6.93
N GLU A 66 -2.01 2.73 7.77
CA GLU A 66 -3.41 2.35 7.99
C GLU A 66 -4.24 3.44 8.69
N LYS A 67 -3.58 4.31 9.45
CA LYS A 67 -4.24 5.48 10.06
C LYS A 67 -4.56 6.54 9.01
N GLU A 68 -3.68 6.75 8.04
CA GLU A 68 -3.91 7.65 6.91
C GLU A 68 -4.92 7.06 5.91
N TYR A 69 -4.88 5.74 5.69
CA TYR A 69 -5.76 5.01 4.77
C TYR A 69 -6.62 3.97 5.51
N PRO A 70 -7.67 4.37 6.25
CA PRO A 70 -8.40 3.48 7.16
C PRO A 70 -9.18 2.36 6.48
N ASN A 71 -9.37 2.43 5.16
CA ASN A 71 -9.97 1.37 4.34
C ASN A 71 -8.96 0.33 3.86
N VAL A 72 -7.65 0.54 4.09
CA VAL A 72 -6.57 -0.37 3.71
C VAL A 72 -6.07 -1.11 4.94
N LYS A 73 -5.79 -2.41 4.77
CA LYS A 73 -5.09 -3.25 5.74
C LYS A 73 -3.87 -3.85 5.08
N VAL A 74 -2.71 -3.75 5.72
CA VAL A 74 -1.47 -4.36 5.25
C VAL A 74 -1.21 -5.65 6.04
N LYS A 75 -0.90 -6.72 5.32
CA LYS A 75 -0.46 -8.00 5.89
C LYS A 75 0.89 -8.35 5.31
N TYR A 76 1.81 -8.81 6.15
CA TYR A 76 3.11 -9.29 5.69
C TYR A 76 3.40 -10.70 6.19
N THR A 77 4.26 -11.40 5.45
CA THR A 77 4.79 -12.70 5.87
C THR A 77 6.07 -12.45 6.65
N SER A 78 6.17 -13.05 7.85
CA SER A 78 7.32 -12.92 8.74
C SER A 78 8.15 -14.21 8.80
N GLY A 79 9.38 -14.11 9.27
CA GLY A 79 10.24 -15.26 9.56
C GLY A 79 10.96 -15.87 8.37
N ILE A 80 10.91 -15.27 7.20
CA ILE A 80 11.69 -15.72 6.03
C ILE A 80 13.09 -15.13 6.19
N LEU A 81 14.11 -15.97 6.23
CA LEU A 81 15.50 -15.52 6.30
C LEU A 81 15.92 -14.91 4.96
N LYS A 82 16.89 -14.00 4.97
CA LYS A 82 17.37 -13.33 3.76
C LYS A 82 17.91 -14.34 2.74
N GLU A 83 18.62 -15.36 3.21
CA GLU A 83 19.19 -16.44 2.40
C GLU A 83 18.13 -17.28 1.67
N ASP A 84 16.94 -17.41 2.25
CA ASP A 84 15.82 -18.18 1.68
C ASP A 84 14.87 -17.31 0.86
N TYR A 85 15.04 -15.97 0.92
CA TYR A 85 14.05 -15.04 0.41
C TYR A 85 13.93 -15.06 -1.12
N SER A 86 15.04 -15.14 -1.86
CA SER A 86 15.02 -15.28 -3.33
C SER A 86 14.25 -16.51 -3.78
N GLU A 87 14.48 -17.65 -3.12
CA GLU A 87 13.78 -18.90 -3.42
C GLU A 87 12.30 -18.78 -3.09
N TRP A 88 11.98 -18.27 -1.90
CA TRP A 88 10.59 -18.04 -1.50
C TRP A 88 9.86 -17.15 -2.50
N LEU A 89 10.44 -16.00 -2.89
CA LEU A 89 9.82 -15.05 -3.80
C LEU A 89 9.63 -15.65 -5.21
N SER A 90 10.61 -16.42 -5.68
CA SER A 90 10.53 -17.17 -6.95
C SER A 90 9.39 -18.19 -6.92
N ASN A 91 9.23 -18.90 -5.81
CA ASN A 91 8.13 -19.85 -5.62
C ASN A 91 6.76 -19.13 -5.58
N GLN A 92 6.66 -17.95 -4.95
CA GLN A 92 5.45 -17.13 -5.01
C GLN A 92 5.12 -16.72 -6.46
N ALA A 93 6.13 -16.32 -7.23
CA ALA A 93 5.96 -15.95 -8.63
C ALA A 93 5.43 -17.11 -9.48
N LEU A 94 6.02 -18.30 -9.34
CA LEU A 94 5.61 -19.50 -10.06
C LEU A 94 4.18 -19.93 -9.74
N ASN A 95 3.74 -19.70 -8.50
CA ASN A 95 2.40 -20.05 -8.04
C ASN A 95 1.36 -18.93 -8.29
N GLY A 96 1.75 -17.79 -8.87
CA GLY A 96 0.87 -16.63 -9.05
C GLY A 96 0.39 -16.02 -7.73
N ALA A 97 1.17 -16.13 -6.67
CA ALA A 97 0.86 -15.73 -5.30
C ALA A 97 1.84 -14.65 -4.77
N LEU A 98 2.44 -13.88 -5.69
CA LEU A 98 3.31 -12.76 -5.31
C LEU A 98 2.57 -11.77 -4.41
N PRO A 99 3.24 -11.24 -3.38
CA PRO A 99 2.71 -10.10 -2.63
C PRO A 99 2.47 -8.89 -3.54
N ASP A 100 1.51 -8.03 -3.16
CA ASP A 100 1.21 -6.79 -3.90
C ASP A 100 2.40 -5.82 -3.92
N VAL A 101 3.14 -5.77 -2.81
CA VAL A 101 4.39 -5.04 -2.64
C VAL A 101 5.40 -5.97 -1.97
N PHE A 102 6.65 -5.94 -2.40
CA PHE A 102 7.68 -6.77 -1.79
C PHE A 102 9.07 -6.16 -1.91
N MET A 103 9.94 -6.52 -1.00
CA MET A 103 11.36 -6.23 -1.12
C MET A 103 11.95 -7.07 -2.26
N VAL A 104 12.88 -6.51 -3.01
CA VAL A 104 13.63 -7.23 -4.03
C VAL A 104 15.11 -7.14 -3.72
N LEU A 105 15.79 -8.27 -3.73
CA LEU A 105 17.24 -8.31 -3.52
C LEU A 105 17.97 -7.83 -4.78
N PRO A 106 19.12 -7.16 -4.63
CA PRO A 106 19.88 -6.64 -5.78
C PRO A 106 20.21 -7.70 -6.84
N GLU A 107 20.52 -8.93 -6.40
CA GLU A 107 20.82 -10.07 -7.26
C GLU A 107 19.62 -10.53 -8.11
N ASP A 108 18.40 -10.36 -7.63
CA ASP A 108 17.17 -10.78 -8.31
C ASP A 108 16.58 -9.68 -9.20
N PHE A 109 16.92 -8.41 -8.91
CA PHE A 109 16.27 -7.25 -9.50
C PHE A 109 16.24 -7.30 -11.04
N THR A 110 17.40 -7.50 -11.68
CA THR A 110 17.50 -7.49 -13.14
C THR A 110 16.69 -8.61 -13.77
N THR A 111 16.70 -9.80 -13.16
CA THR A 111 15.92 -10.96 -13.62
C THR A 111 14.43 -10.65 -13.54
N PHE A 112 13.94 -10.20 -12.38
CA PHE A 112 12.51 -9.93 -12.16
C PHE A 112 12.00 -8.77 -13.02
N ALA A 113 12.80 -7.73 -13.22
CA ALA A 113 12.46 -6.63 -14.13
C ALA A 113 12.38 -7.11 -15.59
N SER A 114 13.31 -8.02 -16.01
CA SER A 114 13.38 -8.48 -17.39
C SER A 114 12.22 -9.39 -17.80
N ILE A 115 11.73 -10.21 -16.88
CA ILE A 115 10.63 -11.16 -17.12
C ILE A 115 9.25 -10.60 -16.75
N GLY A 116 9.19 -9.32 -16.34
CA GLY A 116 7.92 -8.61 -16.10
C GLY A 116 7.25 -8.91 -14.76
N ILE A 117 7.97 -9.47 -13.79
CA ILE A 117 7.48 -9.64 -12.40
C ILE A 117 7.34 -8.27 -11.73
N LEU A 118 8.30 -7.37 -11.95
CA LEU A 118 8.26 -6.03 -11.40
C LEU A 118 7.43 -5.10 -12.29
N LYS A 119 6.62 -4.27 -11.67
CA LYS A 119 5.82 -3.26 -12.36
C LYS A 119 6.68 -2.03 -12.68
N ASN A 120 6.54 -1.51 -13.90
CA ASN A 120 7.10 -0.20 -14.26
C ASN A 120 6.40 0.90 -13.43
N LEU A 121 7.17 1.62 -12.64
CA LEU A 121 6.66 2.64 -11.71
C LEU A 121 6.56 4.04 -12.33
N GLU A 122 7.09 4.28 -13.54
CA GLU A 122 7.19 5.60 -14.15
C GLU A 122 5.87 6.37 -14.18
N THR A 123 4.76 5.70 -14.51
CA THR A 123 3.45 6.35 -14.55
C THR A 123 2.97 6.74 -13.16
N MET A 124 3.22 5.89 -12.15
CA MET A 124 2.84 6.16 -10.77
C MET A 124 3.67 7.29 -10.17
N LEU A 125 4.99 7.28 -10.42
CA LEU A 125 5.91 8.32 -9.96
C LEU A 125 5.62 9.69 -10.58
N LYS A 126 5.16 9.72 -11.83
CA LYS A 126 4.74 10.97 -12.49
C LYS A 126 3.39 11.50 -11.95
N ALA A 127 2.52 10.61 -11.51
CA ALA A 127 1.21 10.97 -10.96
C ALA A 127 1.28 11.41 -9.49
N ASP A 128 2.29 10.96 -8.75
CA ASP A 128 2.49 11.29 -7.33
C ASP A 128 3.54 12.38 -7.15
N ALA A 129 3.06 13.62 -7.01
CA ALA A 129 3.93 14.78 -6.78
C ALA A 129 4.59 14.80 -5.38
N SER A 130 4.15 13.94 -4.45
CA SER A 130 4.72 13.85 -3.10
C SER A 130 6.04 13.11 -3.09
N LEU A 131 6.22 12.15 -4.01
CA LEU A 131 7.44 11.36 -4.14
C LEU A 131 8.47 12.09 -5.03
N LYS A 132 9.43 12.74 -4.40
CA LYS A 132 10.48 13.47 -5.10
C LYS A 132 11.70 12.59 -5.29
N LYS A 133 12.20 12.51 -6.52
CA LYS A 133 13.41 11.76 -6.87
C LYS A 133 14.64 12.21 -6.09
N ASP A 134 14.75 13.50 -5.83
CA ASP A 134 15.84 14.13 -5.07
C ASP A 134 15.79 13.85 -3.54
N ALA A 135 14.71 13.20 -3.05
CA ALA A 135 14.66 12.67 -1.69
C ALA A 135 15.54 11.40 -1.51
N PHE A 136 15.99 10.78 -2.60
CA PHE A 136 16.83 9.59 -2.58
C PHE A 136 18.26 9.92 -2.96
N TYR A 137 19.23 9.17 -2.42
CA TYR A 137 20.58 9.16 -2.97
C TYR A 137 20.55 8.66 -4.42
N GLN A 138 21.14 9.42 -5.34
CA GLN A 138 21.04 9.17 -6.79
C GLN A 138 21.46 7.73 -7.16
N GLY A 139 22.60 7.25 -6.64
CA GLY A 139 23.06 5.89 -6.91
C GLY A 139 22.10 4.79 -6.44
N CYS A 140 21.45 5.01 -5.28
CA CYS A 140 20.45 4.06 -4.76
C CYS A 140 19.17 4.08 -5.60
N TYR A 141 18.75 5.27 -6.04
CA TYR A 141 17.60 5.40 -6.94
C TYR A 141 17.86 4.74 -8.29
N ASP A 142 19.03 4.98 -8.86
CA ASP A 142 19.42 4.41 -10.17
C ASP A 142 19.58 2.89 -10.13
N ALA A 143 19.92 2.31 -8.98
CA ALA A 143 19.95 0.85 -8.79
C ALA A 143 18.59 0.17 -9.01
N GLY A 144 17.49 0.89 -8.81
CA GLY A 144 16.13 0.43 -9.11
C GLY A 144 15.68 0.64 -10.55
N THR A 145 16.61 1.02 -11.46
CA THR A 145 16.33 1.31 -12.88
C THR A 145 16.71 0.14 -13.80
N TYR A 146 15.81 -0.26 -14.67
CA TYR A 146 16.06 -1.24 -15.72
C TYR A 146 15.63 -0.68 -17.09
N LYS A 147 16.54 -0.70 -18.08
CA LYS A 147 16.31 -0.17 -19.43
C LYS A 147 15.69 1.24 -19.44
N GLY A 148 16.17 2.11 -18.55
CA GLY A 148 15.76 3.51 -18.46
C GLY A 148 14.42 3.77 -17.77
N ASN A 149 13.79 2.76 -17.18
CA ASN A 149 12.56 2.89 -16.40
C ASN A 149 12.76 2.44 -14.96
N GLN A 150 12.04 3.05 -14.03
CA GLN A 150 12.08 2.71 -12.62
C GLN A 150 11.15 1.54 -12.31
N TYR A 151 11.68 0.51 -11.61
CA TYR A 151 10.95 -0.69 -11.20
C TYR A 151 11.02 -0.96 -9.71
N ALA A 152 11.99 -0.38 -9.00
CA ALA A 152 12.10 -0.47 -7.55
C ALA A 152 12.51 0.87 -6.95
N LEU A 153 12.12 1.11 -5.70
CA LEU A 153 12.54 2.27 -4.92
C LEU A 153 13.45 1.81 -3.78
N PRO A 154 14.52 2.57 -3.48
CA PRO A 154 15.39 2.23 -2.36
C PRO A 154 14.68 2.49 -1.05
N TYR A 155 14.71 1.53 -0.14
CA TYR A 155 14.23 1.67 1.24
C TYR A 155 15.36 1.79 2.25
N GLU A 156 16.56 1.36 1.88
CA GLU A 156 17.75 1.39 2.71
C GLU A 156 18.97 1.78 1.87
N SER A 157 19.90 2.51 2.46
CA SER A 157 21.18 2.86 1.86
C SER A 157 22.28 2.64 2.86
N VAL A 158 23.26 1.79 2.52
CA VAL A 158 24.46 1.57 3.31
C VAL A 158 25.65 2.13 2.56
N PRO A 159 26.26 3.22 3.07
CA PRO A 159 27.47 3.74 2.48
C PRO A 159 28.60 2.72 2.62
N SER A 160 29.27 2.35 1.51
CA SER A 160 30.55 1.66 1.56
C SER A 160 31.62 2.66 1.97
N LEU A 161 32.36 2.34 3.04
CA LEU A 161 33.56 3.07 3.45
C LEU A 161 34.74 2.69 2.57
#